data_17714faacb19fec724b0fa1dee10b0f1
#
_entry.id   17714faacb19fec724b0fa1dee10b0f1
#
_cell.length_a   1.000
_cell.length_b   1.000
_cell.length_c   1.000
_cell.angle_alpha   90.00
_cell.angle_beta   90.00
_cell.angle_gamma   90.00
#
_symmetry.space_group_name_H-M   'P 1'
#
loop_
_entity.id
_entity.type
_entity.pdbx_description
1 polymer ?
#
loop_
_entity_poly.entity_id
_entity_poly.type
_entity_poly.pdbx_seq_one_letter_code
_entity_poly.pdbx_strand_id
1 'polypeptide(L)'
;MVSQDEQTAIREVTITNAHGLHLRPVMKFVDVASRYVAEIRVDKGAGTTPADGKSPMALMVLEAPKGTVLRILATGTDAVQTVEALAALIQTKFDEE
;
A
#
# COMPACT_ATOMS: atom_id res chain seq x y z
N MET A 1 -3.90 12.84 -21.79
CA MET A 1 -3.33 11.68 -22.50
C MET A 1 -2.29 11.01 -21.61
N VAL A 2 -2.39 9.72 -21.46
CA VAL A 2 -1.46 8.96 -20.63
C VAL A 2 -0.15 8.72 -21.40
N SER A 3 0.99 8.94 -20.73
CA SER A 3 2.30 8.67 -21.31
C SER A 3 2.45 7.17 -21.57
N GLN A 4 3.15 6.80 -22.66
CA GLN A 4 3.42 5.40 -22.96
C GLN A 4 4.30 4.73 -21.89
N ASP A 5 5.07 5.53 -21.14
CA ASP A 5 5.93 5.03 -20.07
C ASP A 5 5.17 4.85 -18.75
N GLU A 6 3.95 5.38 -18.67
CA GLU A 6 3.16 5.30 -17.46
C GLU A 6 2.46 3.95 -17.36
N GLN A 7 2.55 3.35 -16.18
CA GLN A 7 1.97 2.06 -15.88
C GLN A 7 0.88 2.22 -14.81
N THR A 8 -0.07 1.29 -14.81
CA THR A 8 -1.01 1.13 -13.72
C THR A 8 -0.90 -0.32 -13.24
N ALA A 9 -0.70 -0.50 -11.94
CA ALA A 9 -0.59 -1.82 -11.34
C ALA A 9 -1.49 -1.92 -10.12
N ILE A 10 -2.14 -3.08 -9.94
CA ILE A 10 -3.02 -3.34 -8.80
C ILE A 10 -2.54 -4.64 -8.15
N ARG A 11 -2.48 -4.65 -6.82
CA ARG A 11 -2.16 -5.84 -6.07
C ARG A 11 -3.03 -5.92 -4.82
N GLU A 12 -3.62 -7.08 -4.58
CA GLU A 12 -4.31 -7.36 -3.33
C GLU A 12 -3.40 -8.16 -2.43
N VAL A 13 -3.37 -7.80 -1.15
CA VAL A 13 -2.53 -8.48 -0.17
C VAL A 13 -3.22 -8.45 1.18
N THR A 14 -3.14 -9.56 1.92
CA THR A 14 -3.80 -9.70 3.22
C THR A 14 -2.86 -9.30 4.34
N ILE A 15 -3.35 -8.48 5.27
CA ILE A 15 -2.63 -8.12 6.49
C ILE A 15 -2.57 -9.35 7.39
N THR A 16 -1.38 -9.81 7.73
CA THR A 16 -1.20 -11.01 8.55
C THR A 16 -0.50 -10.78 9.88
N ASN A 17 0.05 -9.57 10.10
CA ASN A 17 0.68 -9.26 11.38
C ASN A 17 -0.37 -9.04 12.47
N ALA A 18 -0.01 -9.35 13.72
CA ALA A 18 -0.97 -9.45 14.83
C ALA A 18 -1.77 -8.16 15.06
N HIS A 19 -1.12 -7.01 14.98
CA HIS A 19 -1.76 -5.72 15.30
C HIS A 19 -2.24 -4.95 14.09
N GLY A 20 -2.16 -5.55 12.89
CA GLY A 20 -2.64 -4.91 11.67
C GLY A 20 -1.84 -3.69 11.29
N LEU A 21 -2.51 -2.76 10.60
CA LEU A 21 -1.88 -1.56 10.05
C LEU A 21 -1.86 -0.44 11.11
N HIS A 22 -1.08 -0.64 12.18
CA HIS A 22 -0.89 0.36 13.23
C HIS A 22 0.30 1.27 12.88
N LEU A 23 0.69 2.16 13.79
CA LEU A 23 1.64 3.24 13.47
C LEU A 23 2.96 2.73 12.90
N ARG A 24 3.60 1.73 13.52
CA ARG A 24 4.91 1.26 13.06
C ARG A 24 4.85 0.67 11.65
N PRO A 25 3.95 -0.28 11.34
CA PRO A 25 3.78 -0.74 9.97
C PRO A 25 3.42 0.36 8.97
N VAL A 26 2.58 1.32 9.38
CA VAL A 26 2.23 2.46 8.52
C VAL A 26 3.49 3.24 8.15
N MET A 27 4.37 3.52 9.12
CA MET A 27 5.59 4.27 8.85
C MET A 27 6.52 3.49 7.92
N LYS A 28 6.61 2.17 8.09
CA LYS A 28 7.40 1.34 7.17
C LYS A 28 6.83 1.34 5.77
N PHE A 29 5.49 1.27 5.65
CA PHE A 29 4.81 1.33 4.36
C PHE A 29 5.12 2.65 3.65
N VAL A 30 4.97 3.77 4.36
CA VAL A 30 5.22 5.10 3.79
C VAL A 30 6.68 5.23 3.38
N ASP A 31 7.62 4.71 4.18
CA ASP A 31 9.05 4.75 3.85
C ASP A 31 9.32 4.06 2.52
N VAL A 32 8.79 2.85 2.34
CA VAL A 32 8.96 2.12 1.08
C VAL A 32 8.25 2.83 -0.06
N ALA A 33 6.99 3.25 0.16
CA ALA A 33 6.20 3.93 -0.87
C ALA A 33 6.89 5.19 -1.37
N SER A 34 7.57 5.91 -0.48
CA SER A 34 8.21 7.18 -0.81
C SER A 34 9.47 7.02 -1.66
N ARG A 35 9.98 5.80 -1.83
CA ARG A 35 11.12 5.51 -2.70
C ARG A 35 10.74 5.47 -4.18
N TYR A 36 9.45 5.44 -4.48
CA TYR A 36 8.93 5.32 -5.84
C TYR A 36 8.24 6.59 -6.27
N VAL A 37 8.25 6.86 -7.58
CA VAL A 37 7.58 8.05 -8.12
C VAL A 37 6.09 7.81 -8.34
N ALA A 38 5.66 6.56 -8.43
CA ALA A 38 4.26 6.22 -8.67
C ALA A 38 3.35 6.84 -7.62
N GLU A 39 2.17 7.27 -8.07
CA GLU A 39 1.09 7.65 -7.17
C GLU A 39 0.47 6.37 -6.63
N ILE A 40 0.22 6.33 -5.33
CA ILE A 40 -0.24 5.11 -4.67
C ILE A 40 -1.56 5.38 -3.95
N ARG A 41 -2.55 4.52 -4.20
CA ARG A 41 -3.83 4.52 -3.50
C ARG A 41 -4.03 3.17 -2.85
N VAL A 42 -4.54 3.17 -1.62
CA VAL A 42 -4.77 1.95 -0.84
C VAL A 42 -6.20 1.96 -0.34
N ASP A 43 -6.93 0.86 -0.55
CA ASP A 43 -8.29 0.73 -0.01
C ASP A 43 -8.55 -0.71 0.46
N LYS A 44 -9.73 -0.91 1.02
CA LYS A 44 -10.17 -2.21 1.54
C LYS A 44 -11.27 -2.81 0.66
N GLY A 45 -11.41 -2.30 -0.57
CA GLY A 45 -12.43 -2.76 -1.50
C GLY A 45 -13.56 -1.77 -1.66
N ALA A 46 -14.66 -2.24 -2.26
CA ALA A 46 -15.82 -1.39 -2.56
C ALA A 46 -16.37 -0.74 -1.29
N GLY A 47 -16.75 0.54 -1.40
CA GLY A 47 -17.31 1.29 -0.29
C GLY A 47 -16.28 1.94 0.62
N THR A 48 -14.99 1.71 0.37
CA THR A 48 -13.90 2.32 1.14
C THR A 48 -13.32 3.48 0.35
N THR A 49 -13.11 4.63 1.02
CA THR A 49 -12.41 5.75 0.39
C THR A 49 -10.93 5.41 0.28
N PRO A 50 -10.35 5.47 -0.93
CA PRO A 50 -8.92 5.19 -1.08
C PRO A 50 -8.05 6.17 -0.29
N ALA A 51 -7.02 5.63 0.36
CA ALA A 51 -6.04 6.41 1.11
C ALA A 51 -4.80 6.65 0.25
N ASP A 52 -4.19 7.83 0.41
CA ASP A 52 -2.90 8.12 -0.19
C ASP A 52 -1.84 7.22 0.47
N GLY A 53 -1.19 6.37 -0.31
CA GLY A 53 -0.19 5.42 0.19
C GLY A 53 1.08 6.07 0.72
N LYS A 54 1.24 7.38 0.54
CA LYS A 54 2.39 8.14 1.07
C LYS A 54 2.00 9.03 2.26
N SER A 55 0.76 8.89 2.75
CA SER A 55 0.26 9.66 3.89
C SER A 55 0.04 8.75 5.10
N PRO A 56 0.85 8.90 6.15
CA PRO A 56 0.64 8.11 7.37
C PRO A 56 -0.75 8.30 7.97
N MET A 57 -1.25 9.53 8.01
CA MET A 57 -2.58 9.79 8.58
C MET A 57 -3.69 9.11 7.78
N ALA A 58 -3.61 9.17 6.46
CA ALA A 58 -4.62 8.54 5.61
C ALA A 58 -4.65 7.02 5.82
N LEU A 59 -3.48 6.41 5.92
CA LEU A 59 -3.37 4.98 6.15
C LEU A 59 -3.88 4.57 7.53
N MET A 60 -3.64 5.40 8.56
CA MET A 60 -4.17 5.14 9.90
C MET A 60 -5.69 5.19 9.94
N VAL A 61 -6.27 6.16 9.23
CA VAL A 61 -7.73 6.31 9.17
C VAL A 61 -8.39 5.11 8.46
N LEU A 62 -7.65 4.43 7.61
CA LEU A 62 -8.16 3.26 6.88
C LEU A 62 -8.58 2.12 7.82
N GLU A 63 -7.93 2.01 8.98
CA GLU A 63 -8.26 0.99 10.01
C GLU A 63 -8.26 -0.42 9.43
N ALA A 64 -7.05 -0.97 9.22
CA ALA A 64 -6.89 -2.29 8.63
C ALA A 64 -6.32 -3.29 9.65
N PRO A 65 -7.18 -4.00 10.40
CA PRO A 65 -6.72 -5.02 11.34
C PRO A 65 -6.22 -6.27 10.61
N LYS A 66 -5.64 -7.19 11.36
CA LYS A 66 -5.25 -8.50 10.85
C LYS A 66 -6.42 -9.14 10.11
N GLY A 67 -6.13 -9.70 8.95
CA GLY A 67 -7.15 -10.35 8.11
C GLY A 67 -7.72 -9.45 7.04
N THR A 68 -7.47 -8.14 7.10
CA THR A 68 -7.95 -7.22 6.08
C THR A 68 -7.21 -7.46 4.77
N VAL A 69 -7.96 -7.51 3.67
CA VAL A 69 -7.37 -7.51 2.33
C VAL A 69 -7.21 -6.07 1.89
N LEU A 70 -5.98 -5.65 1.67
CA LEU A 70 -5.69 -4.32 1.13
C LEU A 70 -5.54 -4.41 -0.37
N ARG A 71 -6.13 -3.44 -1.08
CA ARG A 71 -5.92 -3.29 -2.51
C ARG A 71 -5.00 -2.09 -2.71
N ILE A 72 -3.86 -2.34 -3.36
CA ILE A 72 -2.85 -1.32 -3.63
C ILE A 72 -2.88 -1.02 -5.13
N LEU A 73 -3.15 0.24 -5.46
CA LEU A 73 -3.16 0.72 -6.83
C LEU A 73 -2.03 1.72 -6.99
N ALA A 74 -1.14 1.47 -7.96
CA ALA A 74 -0.06 2.40 -8.27
C ALA A 74 -0.15 2.84 -9.72
N THR A 75 0.16 4.12 -9.97
CA THR A 75 0.17 4.70 -11.31
C THR A 75 1.45 5.51 -11.48
N GLY A 76 2.23 5.17 -12.50
CA GLY A 76 3.48 5.85 -12.80
C GLY A 76 4.46 4.92 -13.50
N THR A 77 5.66 5.42 -13.80
CA THR A 77 6.66 4.66 -14.55
C THR A 77 7.20 3.44 -13.80
N ASP A 78 7.12 3.46 -12.47
CA ASP A 78 7.58 2.36 -11.62
C ASP A 78 6.44 1.67 -10.86
N ALA A 79 5.21 1.72 -11.40
CA ALA A 79 4.03 1.20 -10.72
C ALA A 79 4.13 -0.28 -10.37
N VAL A 80 4.63 -1.12 -11.29
CA VAL A 80 4.73 -2.56 -11.04
C VAL A 80 5.72 -2.84 -9.92
N GLN A 81 6.89 -2.21 -9.95
CA GLN A 81 7.89 -2.36 -8.91
C GLN A 81 7.36 -1.88 -7.56
N THR A 82 6.57 -0.81 -7.58
CA THR A 82 5.99 -0.24 -6.37
C THR A 82 5.05 -1.23 -5.68
N VAL A 83 4.07 -1.79 -6.41
CA VAL A 83 3.12 -2.72 -5.78
C VAL A 83 3.80 -4.00 -5.31
N GLU A 84 4.81 -4.48 -6.04
CA GLU A 84 5.55 -5.67 -5.63
C GLU A 84 6.34 -5.43 -4.35
N ALA A 85 6.99 -4.27 -4.22
CA ALA A 85 7.74 -3.93 -3.02
C ALA A 85 6.81 -3.81 -1.79
N LEU A 86 5.66 -3.16 -1.97
CA LEU A 86 4.71 -2.99 -0.87
C LEU A 86 4.05 -4.30 -0.49
N ALA A 87 3.71 -5.15 -1.47
CA ALA A 87 3.16 -6.46 -1.19
C ALA A 87 4.16 -7.33 -0.42
N ALA A 88 5.43 -7.29 -0.81
CA ALA A 88 6.48 -8.05 -0.12
C ALA A 88 6.61 -7.60 1.33
N LEU A 89 6.58 -6.29 1.58
CA LEU A 89 6.64 -5.76 2.94
C LEU A 89 5.50 -6.28 3.81
N ILE A 90 4.28 -6.29 3.26
CA ILE A 90 3.11 -6.78 4.00
C ILE A 90 3.21 -8.29 4.22
N GLN A 91 3.66 -9.04 3.22
CA GLN A 91 3.79 -10.50 3.31
C GLN A 91 4.81 -10.94 4.35
N THR A 92 5.82 -10.13 4.62
CA THR A 92 6.81 -10.39 5.67
C THR A 92 6.37 -9.81 7.02
N LYS A 93 5.09 -9.45 7.16
CA LYS A 93 4.53 -8.86 8.38
C LYS A 93 5.28 -7.59 8.79
N PHE A 94 5.66 -6.79 7.78
CA PHE A 94 6.42 -5.55 7.98
C PHE A 94 7.73 -5.77 8.74
N ASP A 95 8.29 -6.97 8.60
CA ASP A 95 9.54 -7.39 9.28
C ASP A 95 9.47 -7.29 10.81
N GLU A 96 8.27 -7.41 11.38
CA GLU A 96 8.07 -7.27 12.83
C GLU A 96 7.93 -8.58 13.57
N GLU A 97 7.62 -9.68 12.86
CA GLU A 97 7.37 -10.97 13.51
C GLU A 97 8.26 -12.07 12.99
#